data_0facbefdc40d1c3c88c6203448c34243
#
_entry.id   0facbefdc40d1c3c88c6203448c34243
#
_cell.length_a   1.000
_cell.length_b   1.000
_cell.length_c   1.000
_cell.angle_alpha   90.00
_cell.angle_beta   90.00
_cell.angle_gamma   90.00
#
_symmetry.space_group_name_H-M   'P 1'
#
loop_
_entity.id
_entity.type
_entity.pdbx_description
1 polymer ?
#
loop_
_entity_poly.entity_id
_entity_poly.type
_entity_poly.pdbx_seq_one_letter_code
_entity_poly.pdbx_strand_id
1 'polypeptide(L)'
;MGVNVAGVGMIPFTKPGASDDYPVMGEAAARLAIEDAGIDYSKVGQVYVGYVYGDSTAGQAAVYGLGLSGVPIINVNNNCATGSSALFLARQAVQSGVVDCALALGFEQMVPGALGAVFSDRPSPMKRFFKERKSMQDTDRGAPDAAQYFGGAGREYADQYGTEMSTFAKISVKARRHAANNPYAVFRNQLTLEEVMESPHIYGPLTRYQCCPPTCGAAAAVICSDEFAAKHGLNNVIR
;
A
#
# COMPACT_ATOMS: atom_id res chain seq x y z
N MET A 1 4.45 3.79 26.48
CA MET A 1 3.21 4.48 26.12
C MET A 1 2.42 3.56 25.20
N GLY A 2 1.13 3.35 25.47
CA GLY A 2 0.25 2.60 24.59
C GLY A 2 -0.05 3.42 23.33
N VAL A 3 -0.25 2.74 22.21
CA VAL A 3 -0.51 3.38 20.92
C VAL A 3 -1.76 2.77 20.31
N ASN A 4 -2.65 3.63 19.84
CA ASN A 4 -3.95 3.27 19.32
C ASN A 4 -4.15 3.81 17.91
N VAL A 5 -4.94 3.09 17.11
CA VAL A 5 -5.59 3.60 15.90
C VAL A 5 -6.89 4.28 16.34
N ALA A 6 -6.99 5.57 16.13
CA ALA A 6 -8.15 6.36 16.54
C ALA A 6 -9.17 6.54 15.41
N GLY A 7 -8.73 6.49 14.17
CA GLY A 7 -9.61 6.59 13.02
C GLY A 7 -8.92 6.13 11.75
N VAL A 8 -9.71 5.70 10.76
CA VAL A 8 -9.25 5.23 9.47
C VAL A 8 -10.07 5.83 8.34
N GLY A 9 -9.44 6.03 7.19
CA GLY A 9 -10.11 6.51 5.99
C GLY A 9 -9.52 5.86 4.75
N MET A 10 -10.38 5.57 3.79
CA MET A 10 -9.99 4.95 2.52
C MET A 10 -10.97 5.37 1.44
N ILE A 11 -10.47 5.61 0.24
CA ILE A 11 -11.30 5.81 -0.96
C ILE A 11 -11.36 4.53 -1.79
N PRO A 12 -12.36 4.35 -2.66
CA PRO A 12 -12.39 3.21 -3.57
C PRO A 12 -11.17 3.19 -4.49
N PHE A 13 -10.51 2.03 -4.59
CA PHE A 13 -9.40 1.84 -5.52
C PHE A 13 -9.91 1.72 -6.95
N THR A 14 -9.22 2.37 -7.88
CA THR A 14 -9.58 2.42 -9.31
C THR A 14 -8.43 1.93 -10.19
N LYS A 15 -8.75 1.68 -11.47
CA LYS A 15 -7.73 1.37 -12.47
C LYS A 15 -6.96 2.64 -12.86
N PRO A 16 -5.68 2.54 -13.28
CA PRO A 16 -4.95 3.66 -13.85
C PRO A 16 -5.74 4.37 -14.98
N GLY A 17 -5.76 5.69 -14.94
CA GLY A 17 -6.51 6.52 -15.87
C GLY A 17 -7.99 6.74 -15.52
N ALA A 18 -8.49 6.14 -14.42
CA ALA A 18 -9.85 6.31 -13.92
C ALA A 18 -9.90 6.93 -12.51
N SER A 19 -8.76 7.34 -11.97
CA SER A 19 -8.66 8.00 -10.67
C SER A 19 -8.70 9.52 -10.80
N ASP A 20 -9.06 10.19 -9.71
CA ASP A 20 -8.68 11.57 -9.49
C ASP A 20 -7.15 11.69 -9.35
N ASP A 21 -6.65 12.93 -9.37
CA ASP A 21 -5.25 13.21 -9.10
C ASP A 21 -4.88 12.89 -7.64
N TYR A 22 -3.62 12.51 -7.42
CA TYR A 22 -3.17 12.05 -6.10
C TYR A 22 -3.39 13.06 -4.96
N PRO A 23 -3.33 14.41 -5.16
CA PRO A 23 -3.64 15.33 -4.06
C PRO A 23 -5.10 15.22 -3.61
N VAL A 24 -6.03 15.06 -4.55
CA VAL A 24 -7.46 14.89 -4.27
C VAL A 24 -7.71 13.57 -3.55
N MET A 25 -7.12 12.48 -4.05
CA MET A 25 -7.25 11.15 -3.43
C MET A 25 -6.68 11.12 -2.01
N GLY A 26 -5.48 11.67 -1.82
CA GLY A 26 -4.80 11.71 -0.52
C GLY A 26 -5.55 12.56 0.51
N GLU A 27 -5.99 13.75 0.11
CA GLU A 27 -6.80 14.62 0.96
C GLU A 27 -8.12 13.94 1.38
N ALA A 28 -8.83 13.32 0.45
CA ALA A 28 -10.10 12.65 0.72
C ALA A 28 -9.94 11.51 1.75
N ALA A 29 -8.95 10.65 1.57
CA ALA A 29 -8.67 9.56 2.51
C ALA A 29 -8.27 10.09 3.90
N ALA A 30 -7.44 11.14 3.95
CA ALA A 30 -7.01 11.75 5.21
C ALA A 30 -8.17 12.43 5.94
N ARG A 31 -9.07 13.12 5.24
CA ARG A 31 -10.29 13.71 5.83
C ARG A 31 -11.17 12.65 6.45
N LEU A 32 -11.42 11.54 5.75
CA LEU A 32 -12.20 10.42 6.28
C LEU A 32 -11.57 9.85 7.56
N ALA A 33 -10.25 9.69 7.62
CA ALA A 33 -9.57 9.19 8.82
C ALA A 33 -9.67 10.17 10.01
N ILE A 34 -9.57 11.47 9.77
CA ILE A 34 -9.72 12.52 10.78
C ILE A 34 -11.17 12.59 11.29
N GLU A 35 -12.14 12.48 10.38
CA GLU A 35 -13.56 12.45 10.69
C GLU A 35 -13.93 11.20 11.52
N ASP A 36 -13.44 10.02 11.12
CA ASP A 36 -13.63 8.75 11.83
C ASP A 36 -13.02 8.80 13.25
N ALA A 37 -11.86 9.47 13.39
CA ALA A 37 -11.25 9.72 14.70
C ALA A 37 -12.03 10.73 15.55
N GLY A 38 -12.88 11.56 14.96
CA GLY A 38 -13.62 12.62 15.64
C GLY A 38 -12.74 13.76 16.18
N ILE A 39 -11.62 14.06 15.51
CA ILE A 39 -10.68 15.11 15.91
C ILE A 39 -10.59 16.22 14.85
N ASP A 40 -10.07 17.38 15.26
CA ASP A 40 -9.66 18.42 14.31
C ASP A 40 -8.21 18.17 13.83
N TYR A 41 -7.93 18.50 12.54
CA TYR A 41 -6.59 18.32 11.96
C TYR A 41 -5.49 19.07 12.74
N SER A 42 -5.80 20.20 13.37
CA SER A 42 -4.86 20.94 14.21
C SER A 42 -4.33 20.15 15.43
N LYS A 43 -4.94 19.01 15.76
CA LYS A 43 -4.47 18.10 16.82
C LYS A 43 -3.40 17.13 16.36
N VAL A 44 -3.18 17.00 15.06
CA VAL A 44 -2.14 16.16 14.49
C VAL A 44 -0.78 16.85 14.65
N GLY A 45 0.16 16.18 15.32
CA GLY A 45 1.50 16.71 15.58
C GLY A 45 2.52 16.40 14.49
N GLN A 46 2.35 15.30 13.74
CA GLN A 46 3.19 14.92 12.59
C GLN A 46 2.37 14.15 11.56
N VAL A 47 2.77 14.26 10.27
CA VAL A 47 2.18 13.51 9.17
C VAL A 47 3.27 12.72 8.45
N TYR A 48 3.00 11.44 8.20
CA TYR A 48 3.85 10.54 7.43
C TYR A 48 3.12 10.13 6.16
N VAL A 49 3.70 10.45 4.99
CA VAL A 49 3.05 10.20 3.70
C VAL A 49 3.88 9.26 2.86
N GLY A 50 3.31 8.11 2.51
CA GLY A 50 3.93 7.09 1.69
C GLY A 50 3.42 7.10 0.26
N TYR A 51 4.35 7.17 -0.72
CA TYR A 51 4.08 7.03 -2.15
C TYR A 51 5.35 6.60 -2.88
N VAL A 52 5.22 6.08 -4.10
CA VAL A 52 6.34 5.61 -4.94
C VAL A 52 6.50 6.47 -6.19
N TYR A 53 5.41 6.73 -6.91
CA TYR A 53 5.40 7.39 -8.23
C TYR A 53 5.02 8.89 -8.16
N GLY A 54 5.24 9.52 -7.03
CA GLY A 54 5.10 10.96 -6.86
C GLY A 54 6.46 11.67 -6.97
N ASP A 55 6.42 12.94 -7.36
CA ASP A 55 7.59 13.80 -7.35
C ASP A 55 7.94 14.24 -5.91
N SER A 56 9.04 14.96 -5.73
CA SER A 56 9.43 15.50 -4.42
C SER A 56 8.29 16.35 -3.84
N THR A 57 8.04 16.23 -2.53
CA THR A 57 6.96 16.94 -1.81
C THR A 57 5.52 16.60 -2.24
N ALA A 58 5.30 15.50 -2.97
CA ALA A 58 3.95 15.07 -3.30
C ALA A 58 3.09 14.78 -2.06
N GLY A 59 3.71 14.38 -0.95
CA GLY A 59 3.01 14.23 0.34
C GLY A 59 2.47 15.55 0.88
N GLN A 60 3.22 16.64 0.75
CA GLN A 60 2.75 17.97 1.12
C GLN A 60 1.54 18.38 0.28
N ALA A 61 1.62 18.17 -1.03
CA ALA A 61 0.50 18.47 -1.93
C ALA A 61 -0.77 17.69 -1.56
N ALA A 62 -0.64 16.42 -1.14
CA ALA A 62 -1.77 15.59 -0.71
C ALA A 62 -2.37 15.99 0.65
N VAL A 63 -1.63 16.73 1.49
CA VAL A 63 -2.03 17.07 2.86
C VAL A 63 -2.46 18.52 3.01
N TYR A 64 -1.97 19.42 2.17
CA TYR A 64 -2.23 20.86 2.32
C TYR A 64 -3.70 21.25 2.21
N GLY A 65 -4.52 20.46 1.51
CA GLY A 65 -5.98 20.63 1.49
C GLY A 65 -6.66 20.47 2.85
N LEU A 66 -6.03 19.75 3.80
CA LEU A 66 -6.55 19.62 5.17
C LEU A 66 -6.39 20.92 5.97
N GLY A 67 -5.41 21.75 5.62
CA GLY A 67 -5.08 23.01 6.27
C GLY A 67 -3.57 23.22 6.38
N LEU A 68 -3.14 24.45 6.39
CA LEU A 68 -1.73 24.85 6.53
C LEU A 68 -1.39 25.05 8.01
N SER A 69 -1.35 23.96 8.76
CA SER A 69 -1.14 23.97 10.23
C SER A 69 0.34 24.15 10.64
N GLY A 70 1.29 24.03 9.70
CA GLY A 70 2.72 24.03 9.99
C GLY A 70 3.26 22.71 10.56
N VAL A 71 2.44 21.67 10.63
CA VAL A 71 2.84 20.34 11.09
C VAL A 71 3.92 19.75 10.17
N PRO A 72 4.98 19.10 10.74
CA PRO A 72 5.99 18.41 9.93
C PRO A 72 5.36 17.31 9.09
N ILE A 73 5.66 17.30 7.78
CA ILE A 73 5.22 16.27 6.84
C ILE A 73 6.45 15.52 6.33
N ILE A 74 6.50 14.22 6.58
CA ILE A 74 7.61 13.34 6.24
C ILE A 74 7.18 12.44 5.08
N ASN A 75 7.86 12.56 3.93
CA ASN A 75 7.65 11.69 2.78
C ASN A 75 8.45 10.40 2.96
N VAL A 76 7.81 9.26 2.69
CA VAL A 76 8.38 7.92 2.88
C VAL A 76 8.33 7.16 1.57
N ASN A 77 9.41 6.48 1.21
CA ASN A 77 9.45 5.55 0.09
C ASN A 77 10.13 4.25 0.49
N ASN A 78 9.44 3.14 0.36
CA ASN A 78 9.92 1.78 0.60
C ASN A 78 9.24 0.80 -0.38
N ASN A 79 9.19 1.14 -1.67
CA ASN A 79 8.47 0.36 -2.68
C ASN A 79 7.03 0.01 -2.23
N CYS A 80 6.61 -1.23 -2.44
CA CYS A 80 5.26 -1.72 -2.10
C CYS A 80 4.93 -1.63 -0.60
N ALA A 81 5.93 -1.52 0.28
CA ALA A 81 5.77 -1.38 1.74
C ALA A 81 5.72 0.09 2.22
N THR A 82 5.63 1.04 1.30
CA THR A 82 5.69 2.48 1.60
C THR A 82 4.61 2.93 2.59
N GLY A 83 3.36 2.53 2.37
CA GLY A 83 2.25 2.85 3.29
C GLY A 83 2.43 2.23 4.68
N SER A 84 2.87 0.97 4.73
CA SER A 84 3.19 0.29 6.00
C SER A 84 4.36 0.97 6.73
N SER A 85 5.34 1.49 5.99
CA SER A 85 6.46 2.24 6.57
C SER A 85 6.01 3.60 7.13
N ALA A 86 5.08 4.29 6.47
CA ALA A 86 4.48 5.52 6.98
C ALA A 86 3.72 5.25 8.31
N LEU A 87 2.91 4.19 8.35
CA LEU A 87 2.20 3.76 9.55
C LEU A 87 3.16 3.37 10.69
N PHE A 88 4.24 2.62 10.37
CA PHE A 88 5.26 2.25 11.33
C PHE A 88 5.92 3.47 11.96
N LEU A 89 6.30 4.48 11.15
CA LEU A 89 6.93 5.71 11.63
C LEU A 89 5.97 6.56 12.48
N ALA A 90 4.71 6.68 12.06
CA ALA A 90 3.68 7.36 12.83
C ALA A 90 3.49 6.71 14.22
N ARG A 91 3.39 5.35 14.24
CA ARG A 91 3.34 4.59 15.50
C ARG A 91 4.58 4.83 16.36
N GLN A 92 5.78 4.81 15.76
CA GLN A 92 7.04 5.02 16.48
C GLN A 92 7.11 6.42 17.10
N ALA A 93 6.68 7.46 16.37
CA ALA A 93 6.65 8.83 16.86
C ALA A 93 5.73 8.99 18.09
N VAL A 94 4.55 8.39 18.05
CA VAL A 94 3.61 8.39 19.16
C VAL A 94 4.14 7.53 20.32
N GLN A 95 4.64 6.34 20.07
CA GLN A 95 5.15 5.43 21.10
C GLN A 95 6.34 6.02 21.87
N SER A 96 7.19 6.80 21.20
CA SER A 96 8.35 7.47 21.80
C SER A 96 8.01 8.79 22.47
N GLY A 97 6.76 9.27 22.39
CA GLY A 97 6.32 10.53 22.97
C GLY A 97 6.80 11.79 22.24
N VAL A 98 7.27 11.66 20.99
CA VAL A 98 7.62 12.82 20.16
C VAL A 98 6.38 13.64 19.81
N VAL A 99 5.27 12.96 19.54
CA VAL A 99 3.93 13.54 19.37
C VAL A 99 2.88 12.66 20.05
N ASP A 100 1.77 13.25 20.45
CA ASP A 100 0.64 12.49 21.02
C ASP A 100 -0.31 11.95 19.95
N CYS A 101 -0.32 12.57 18.77
CA CYS A 101 -1.15 12.20 17.63
C CYS A 101 -0.40 12.38 16.33
N ALA A 102 -0.48 11.39 15.45
CA ALA A 102 0.13 11.42 14.13
C ALA A 102 -0.85 10.90 13.06
N LEU A 103 -0.73 11.41 11.84
CA LEU A 103 -1.46 10.92 10.67
C LEU A 103 -0.50 10.12 9.77
N ALA A 104 -0.86 8.89 9.45
CA ALA A 104 -0.25 8.11 8.38
C ALA A 104 -1.15 8.14 7.15
N LEU A 105 -0.61 8.48 6.00
CA LEU A 105 -1.30 8.52 4.71
C LEU A 105 -0.49 7.72 3.69
N GLY A 106 -1.14 6.92 2.89
CA GLY A 106 -0.58 6.31 1.70
C GLY A 106 -1.44 6.63 0.49
N PHE A 107 -0.82 6.98 -0.62
CA PHE A 107 -1.51 7.13 -1.90
C PHE A 107 -0.66 6.60 -3.04
N GLU A 108 -1.30 6.26 -4.16
CA GLU A 108 -0.61 5.98 -5.40
C GLU A 108 -1.47 6.35 -6.59
N GLN A 109 -0.87 7.03 -7.56
CA GLN A 109 -1.45 7.31 -8.86
C GLN A 109 -0.59 6.63 -9.94
N MET A 110 -0.95 5.39 -10.27
CA MET A 110 -0.22 4.59 -11.24
C MET A 110 -0.68 4.90 -12.67
N VAL A 111 0.25 4.79 -13.62
CA VAL A 111 -0.08 4.84 -15.05
C VAL A 111 -0.34 3.41 -15.59
N PRO A 112 -1.08 3.25 -16.71
CA PRO A 112 -1.23 1.95 -17.37
C PRO A 112 0.14 1.32 -17.67
N GLY A 113 0.33 0.04 -17.32
CA GLY A 113 1.61 -0.64 -17.50
C GLY A 113 2.72 -0.26 -16.51
N ALA A 114 2.39 0.50 -15.46
CA ALA A 114 3.34 0.89 -14.41
C ALA A 114 3.97 -0.32 -13.73
N LEU A 115 5.10 -0.13 -13.16
CA LEU A 115 6.10 -0.89 -12.41
C LEU A 115 7.48 -0.74 -13.10
N GLY A 116 7.62 0.23 -14.00
CA GLY A 116 8.88 0.60 -14.61
C GLY A 116 9.73 1.51 -13.70
N ALA A 117 10.98 1.75 -14.08
CA ALA A 117 11.83 2.73 -13.43
C ALA A 117 11.30 4.14 -13.69
N VAL A 118 11.20 4.96 -12.63
CA VAL A 118 10.83 6.39 -12.74
C VAL A 118 11.96 7.17 -13.42
N PHE A 119 13.21 6.82 -13.12
CA PHE A 119 14.40 7.48 -13.68
C PHE A 119 15.23 6.49 -14.50
N SER A 120 15.50 6.82 -15.77
CA SER A 120 16.34 6.03 -16.68
C SER A 120 17.79 6.50 -16.75
N ASP A 121 18.08 7.69 -16.23
CA ASP A 121 19.38 8.39 -16.30
C ASP A 121 20.35 8.04 -15.16
N ARG A 122 19.92 7.19 -14.24
CA ARG A 122 20.70 6.83 -13.05
C ARG A 122 20.57 5.32 -12.73
N PRO A 123 21.50 4.76 -11.89
CA PRO A 123 21.44 3.35 -11.54
C PRO A 123 20.12 2.99 -10.82
N SER A 124 19.48 1.91 -11.27
CA SER A 124 18.32 1.35 -10.55
C SER A 124 18.75 0.86 -9.16
N PRO A 125 18.03 1.18 -8.08
CA PRO A 125 18.27 0.63 -6.75
C PRO A 125 18.14 -0.90 -6.71
N MET A 126 17.41 -1.48 -7.67
CA MET A 126 17.21 -2.92 -7.80
C MET A 126 18.32 -3.64 -8.57
N LYS A 127 19.35 -2.93 -9.09
CA LYS A 127 20.38 -3.51 -9.97
C LYS A 127 21.07 -4.73 -9.36
N ARG A 128 21.41 -4.68 -8.06
CA ARG A 128 22.02 -5.81 -7.34
C ARG A 128 21.06 -7.01 -7.29
N PHE A 129 19.82 -6.77 -6.94
CA PHE A 129 18.80 -7.83 -6.85
C PHE A 129 18.52 -8.48 -8.21
N PHE A 130 18.51 -7.71 -9.30
CA PHE A 130 18.40 -8.26 -10.65
C PHE A 130 19.57 -9.20 -10.99
N LYS A 131 20.80 -8.82 -10.58
CA LYS A 131 21.99 -9.66 -10.80
C LYS A 131 21.88 -10.96 -10.01
N GLU A 132 21.56 -10.90 -8.73
CA GLU A 132 21.44 -12.08 -7.87
C GLU A 132 20.32 -13.00 -8.38
N ARG A 133 19.14 -12.47 -8.70
CA ARG A 133 18.06 -13.27 -9.29
C ARG A 133 18.52 -14.03 -10.54
N LYS A 134 19.22 -13.36 -11.46
CA LYS A 134 19.72 -14.00 -12.69
C LYS A 134 20.73 -15.12 -12.44
N SER A 135 21.41 -15.15 -11.31
CA SER A 135 22.31 -16.24 -10.94
C SER A 135 21.57 -17.42 -10.29
N MET A 136 20.35 -17.21 -9.80
CA MET A 136 19.59 -18.20 -9.03
C MET A 136 18.46 -18.87 -9.84
N GLN A 137 17.96 -18.19 -10.88
CA GLN A 137 16.79 -18.66 -11.65
C GLN A 137 16.81 -18.16 -13.08
N ASP A 138 16.07 -18.83 -13.95
CA ASP A 138 15.87 -18.43 -15.32
C ASP A 138 15.22 -17.06 -15.42
N THR A 139 15.64 -16.28 -16.40
CA THR A 139 15.10 -14.96 -16.68
C THR A 139 14.18 -15.02 -17.88
N ASP A 140 12.92 -14.62 -17.70
CA ASP A 140 11.98 -14.38 -18.79
C ASP A 140 11.91 -12.87 -19.06
N ARG A 141 12.29 -12.45 -20.27
CA ARG A 141 12.27 -11.03 -20.66
C ARG A 141 10.86 -10.48 -20.87
N GLY A 142 9.87 -11.35 -21.05
CA GLY A 142 8.46 -10.97 -21.21
C GLY A 142 7.72 -10.79 -19.89
N ALA A 143 8.21 -11.39 -18.80
CA ALA A 143 7.56 -11.31 -17.50
C ALA A 143 8.06 -10.10 -16.68
N PRO A 144 7.16 -9.37 -15.99
CA PRO A 144 7.55 -8.29 -15.08
C PRO A 144 8.52 -8.77 -13.99
N ASP A 145 9.52 -7.95 -13.64
CA ASP A 145 10.54 -8.30 -12.63
C ASP A 145 9.93 -8.74 -11.29
N ALA A 146 8.91 -8.05 -10.80
CA ALA A 146 8.22 -8.42 -9.56
C ALA A 146 7.63 -9.85 -9.65
N ALA A 147 6.98 -10.19 -10.76
CA ALA A 147 6.45 -11.54 -10.97
C ALA A 147 7.56 -12.60 -11.01
N GLN A 148 8.73 -12.26 -11.52
CA GLN A 148 9.88 -13.18 -11.53
C GLN A 148 10.45 -13.41 -10.12
N TYR A 149 10.48 -12.38 -9.25
CA TYR A 149 10.90 -12.56 -7.85
C TYR A 149 9.91 -13.46 -7.08
N PHE A 150 8.64 -13.11 -7.11
CA PHE A 150 7.61 -13.84 -6.35
C PHE A 150 7.32 -15.22 -6.95
N GLY A 151 7.26 -15.33 -8.28
CA GLY A 151 7.07 -16.61 -8.95
C GLY A 151 8.24 -17.56 -8.78
N GLY A 152 9.48 -17.02 -8.78
CA GLY A 152 10.68 -17.79 -8.47
C GLY A 152 10.66 -18.36 -7.06
N ALA A 153 10.37 -17.52 -6.07
CA ALA A 153 10.23 -17.96 -4.69
C ALA A 153 9.10 -19.00 -4.51
N GLY A 154 7.97 -18.80 -5.19
CA GLY A 154 6.87 -19.77 -5.16
C GLY A 154 7.24 -21.12 -5.76
N ARG A 155 8.01 -21.13 -6.86
CA ARG A 155 8.51 -22.37 -7.47
C ARG A 155 9.49 -23.10 -6.54
N GLU A 156 10.48 -22.37 -6.01
CA GLU A 156 11.46 -22.94 -5.06
C GLU A 156 10.77 -23.53 -3.83
N TYR A 157 9.78 -22.84 -3.30
CA TYR A 157 8.97 -23.34 -2.17
C TYR A 157 8.22 -24.63 -2.55
N ALA A 158 7.61 -24.67 -3.73
CA ALA A 158 6.90 -25.84 -4.20
C ALA A 158 7.83 -27.04 -4.42
N ASP A 159 9.00 -26.81 -5.01
CA ASP A 159 10.02 -27.84 -5.23
C ASP A 159 10.56 -28.38 -3.88
N GLN A 160 10.78 -27.52 -2.89
CA GLN A 160 11.31 -27.90 -1.60
C GLN A 160 10.31 -28.66 -0.72
N TYR A 161 9.03 -28.27 -0.77
CA TYR A 161 8.01 -28.78 0.16
C TYR A 161 6.92 -29.64 -0.51
N GLY A 162 7.03 -29.91 -1.82
CA GLY A 162 6.03 -30.65 -2.56
C GLY A 162 4.66 -29.96 -2.64
N THR A 163 4.64 -28.63 -2.59
CA THR A 163 3.41 -27.85 -2.60
C THR A 163 2.79 -27.82 -3.99
N GLU A 164 1.52 -28.21 -4.09
CA GLU A 164 0.79 -28.14 -5.37
C GLU A 164 0.62 -26.68 -5.86
N MET A 165 0.78 -26.45 -7.15
CA MET A 165 0.61 -25.13 -7.77
C MET A 165 -0.81 -24.57 -7.58
N SER A 166 -1.82 -25.46 -7.48
CA SER A 166 -3.19 -25.08 -7.16
C SER A 166 -3.33 -24.36 -5.80
N THR A 167 -2.40 -24.57 -4.88
CA THR A 167 -2.40 -23.90 -3.56
C THR A 167 -2.26 -22.37 -3.71
N PHE A 168 -1.39 -21.90 -4.59
CA PHE A 168 -1.24 -20.48 -4.89
C PHE A 168 -2.49 -19.90 -5.57
N ALA A 169 -3.12 -20.66 -6.46
CA ALA A 169 -4.36 -20.25 -7.11
C ALA A 169 -5.55 -20.17 -6.13
N LYS A 170 -5.64 -21.08 -5.16
CA LYS A 170 -6.64 -21.05 -4.07
C LYS A 170 -6.56 -19.76 -3.25
N ILE A 171 -5.39 -19.16 -3.09
CA ILE A 171 -5.21 -17.86 -2.41
C ILE A 171 -5.93 -16.77 -3.21
N SER A 172 -5.79 -16.75 -4.54
CA SER A 172 -6.48 -15.78 -5.40
C SER A 172 -8.00 -15.96 -5.37
N VAL A 173 -8.50 -17.20 -5.41
CA VAL A 173 -9.94 -17.49 -5.26
C VAL A 173 -10.46 -16.95 -3.93
N LYS A 174 -9.74 -17.21 -2.82
CA LYS A 174 -10.09 -16.68 -1.50
C LYS A 174 -10.11 -15.15 -1.49
N ALA A 175 -9.09 -14.50 -2.05
CA ALA A 175 -9.01 -13.04 -2.11
C ALA A 175 -10.17 -12.44 -2.90
N ARG A 176 -10.54 -13.03 -4.04
CA ARG A 176 -11.69 -12.59 -4.86
C ARG A 176 -13.03 -12.78 -4.18
N ARG A 177 -13.20 -13.87 -3.43
CA ARG A 177 -14.39 -14.09 -2.61
C ARG A 177 -14.55 -13.00 -1.54
N HIS A 178 -13.46 -12.59 -0.89
CA HIS A 178 -13.47 -11.50 0.08
C HIS A 178 -13.72 -10.15 -0.60
N ALA A 179 -13.07 -9.89 -1.73
CA ALA A 179 -13.22 -8.65 -2.48
C ALA A 179 -14.64 -8.43 -3.00
N ALA A 180 -15.42 -9.49 -3.26
CA ALA A 180 -16.81 -9.38 -3.73
C ALA A 180 -17.68 -8.57 -2.76
N ASN A 181 -17.36 -8.62 -1.46
CA ASN A 181 -18.09 -7.90 -0.41
C ASN A 181 -17.44 -6.57 -0.02
N ASN A 182 -16.30 -6.19 -0.64
CA ASN A 182 -15.60 -4.97 -0.34
C ASN A 182 -15.90 -3.88 -1.39
N PRO A 183 -16.64 -2.80 -1.06
CA PRO A 183 -16.96 -1.73 -2.01
C PRO A 183 -15.74 -0.94 -2.48
N TYR A 184 -14.62 -0.99 -1.74
CA TYR A 184 -13.38 -0.31 -2.08
C TYR A 184 -12.46 -1.10 -3.01
N ALA A 185 -12.76 -2.39 -3.26
CA ALA A 185 -11.94 -3.22 -4.13
C ALA A 185 -12.21 -2.93 -5.61
N VAL A 186 -11.13 -2.79 -6.40
CA VAL A 186 -11.21 -2.53 -7.84
C VAL A 186 -11.79 -3.70 -8.65
N PHE A 187 -11.57 -4.94 -8.18
CA PHE A 187 -12.10 -6.15 -8.80
C PHE A 187 -12.94 -6.94 -7.81
N ARG A 188 -14.24 -6.99 -8.04
CA ARG A 188 -15.22 -7.60 -7.14
C ARG A 188 -15.86 -8.89 -7.67
N ASN A 189 -15.59 -9.26 -8.92
CA ASN A 189 -16.04 -10.53 -9.48
C ASN A 189 -15.31 -11.70 -8.82
N GLN A 190 -16.04 -12.72 -8.43
CA GLN A 190 -15.49 -13.97 -7.94
C GLN A 190 -14.86 -14.75 -9.09
N LEU A 191 -13.92 -15.61 -8.78
CA LEU A 191 -13.22 -16.48 -9.73
C LEU A 191 -13.25 -17.92 -9.21
N THR A 192 -13.36 -18.89 -10.11
CA THR A 192 -13.17 -20.29 -9.80
C THR A 192 -11.67 -20.66 -9.79
N LEU A 193 -11.34 -21.83 -9.28
CA LEU A 193 -9.97 -22.33 -9.31
C LEU A 193 -9.49 -22.53 -10.76
N GLU A 194 -10.34 -23.08 -11.60
CA GLU A 194 -10.08 -23.32 -13.03
C GLU A 194 -9.79 -21.97 -13.74
N GLU A 195 -10.64 -20.97 -13.57
CA GLU A 195 -10.43 -19.64 -14.17
C GLU A 195 -9.09 -19.02 -13.77
N VAL A 196 -8.65 -19.21 -12.52
CA VAL A 196 -7.34 -18.72 -12.07
C VAL A 196 -6.22 -19.52 -12.72
N MET A 197 -6.30 -20.85 -12.71
CA MET A 197 -5.26 -21.73 -13.23
C MET A 197 -5.09 -21.62 -14.75
N GLU A 198 -6.19 -21.44 -15.49
CA GLU A 198 -6.21 -21.32 -16.95
C GLU A 198 -5.96 -19.90 -17.46
N SER A 199 -5.90 -18.90 -16.56
CA SER A 199 -5.58 -17.53 -16.97
C SER A 199 -4.14 -17.44 -17.54
N PRO A 200 -3.82 -16.46 -18.39
CA PRO A 200 -2.52 -16.37 -19.04
C PRO A 200 -1.35 -16.52 -18.06
N HIS A 201 -0.44 -17.43 -18.36
CA HIS A 201 0.77 -17.67 -17.57
C HIS A 201 1.67 -16.44 -17.57
N ILE A 202 2.25 -16.11 -16.42
CA ILE A 202 3.16 -14.96 -16.25
C ILE A 202 4.59 -15.44 -15.97
N TYR A 203 4.80 -16.16 -14.86
CA TYR A 203 6.12 -16.70 -14.50
C TYR A 203 6.04 -17.68 -13.32
N GLY A 204 6.78 -18.79 -13.38
CA GLY A 204 6.76 -19.83 -12.35
C GLY A 204 5.34 -20.36 -12.13
N PRO A 205 4.83 -20.42 -10.89
CA PRO A 205 3.45 -20.82 -10.62
C PRO A 205 2.42 -19.72 -10.92
N LEU A 206 2.86 -18.50 -11.27
CA LEU A 206 1.97 -17.35 -11.37
C LEU A 206 1.28 -17.27 -12.72
N THR A 207 -0.03 -17.19 -12.68
CA THR A 207 -0.89 -16.77 -13.78
C THR A 207 -1.36 -15.34 -13.56
N ARG A 208 -2.01 -14.75 -14.57
CA ARG A 208 -2.48 -13.36 -14.55
C ARG A 208 -3.32 -13.01 -13.32
N TYR A 209 -4.21 -13.90 -12.90
CA TYR A 209 -5.09 -13.64 -11.75
C TYR A 209 -4.42 -13.86 -10.39
N GLN A 210 -3.17 -14.28 -10.37
CA GLN A 210 -2.34 -14.37 -9.17
C GLN A 210 -1.41 -13.16 -9.01
N CYS A 211 -1.37 -12.26 -9.99
CA CYS A 211 -0.59 -11.03 -9.95
C CYS A 211 -1.47 -9.84 -9.54
N CYS A 212 -0.94 -8.95 -8.70
CA CYS A 212 -1.64 -7.71 -8.37
C CYS A 212 -1.64 -6.77 -9.59
N PRO A 213 -2.79 -6.19 -9.96
CA PRO A 213 -2.86 -5.20 -11.01
C PRO A 213 -2.36 -3.83 -10.52
N PRO A 214 -1.86 -2.96 -11.41
CA PRO A 214 -1.70 -1.55 -11.11
C PRO A 214 -3.04 -0.93 -10.70
N THR A 215 -3.06 -0.17 -9.60
CA THR A 215 -4.25 0.51 -9.10
C THR A 215 -3.90 1.88 -8.55
N CYS A 216 -4.89 2.78 -8.51
CA CYS A 216 -4.80 4.08 -7.92
C CYS A 216 -5.73 4.17 -6.71
N GLY A 217 -5.35 4.91 -5.69
CA GLY A 217 -6.15 5.10 -4.50
C GLY A 217 -5.36 5.68 -3.35
N ALA A 218 -6.02 5.85 -2.21
CA ALA A 218 -5.42 6.35 -0.98
C ALA A 218 -6.11 5.76 0.25
N ALA A 219 -5.34 5.63 1.33
CA ALA A 219 -5.83 5.26 2.64
C ALA A 219 -5.02 5.96 3.74
N ALA A 220 -5.66 6.27 4.86
CA ALA A 220 -5.05 6.96 5.97
C ALA A 220 -5.46 6.36 7.32
N ALA A 221 -4.62 6.57 8.33
CA ALA A 221 -4.92 6.22 9.72
C ALA A 221 -4.42 7.31 10.67
N VAL A 222 -5.25 7.66 11.65
CA VAL A 222 -4.88 8.50 12.78
C VAL A 222 -4.39 7.61 13.91
N ILE A 223 -3.17 7.87 14.36
CA ILE A 223 -2.49 7.14 15.44
C ILE A 223 -2.33 8.06 16.64
N CYS A 224 -2.70 7.60 17.84
CA CYS A 224 -2.59 8.42 19.04
C CYS A 224 -2.14 7.63 20.28
N SER A 225 -1.67 8.35 21.29
CA SER A 225 -1.36 7.81 22.61
C SER A 225 -2.63 7.51 23.42
N ASP A 226 -2.49 6.67 24.47
CA ASP A 226 -3.58 6.43 25.44
C ASP A 226 -4.02 7.73 26.11
N GLU A 227 -3.07 8.60 26.44
CA GLU A 227 -3.30 9.89 27.09
C GLU A 227 -4.06 10.85 26.17
N PHE A 228 -3.69 10.89 24.88
CA PHE A 228 -4.41 11.68 23.89
C PHE A 228 -5.85 11.19 23.73
N ALA A 229 -6.05 9.88 23.58
CA ALA A 229 -7.37 9.29 23.45
C ALA A 229 -8.26 9.63 24.66
N ALA A 230 -7.74 9.46 25.87
CA ALA A 230 -8.45 9.82 27.11
C ALA A 230 -8.79 11.32 27.18
N LYS A 231 -7.81 12.19 26.89
CA LYS A 231 -7.98 13.65 26.91
C LYS A 231 -9.04 14.15 25.93
N HIS A 232 -9.16 13.50 24.79
CA HIS A 232 -10.10 13.91 23.74
C HIS A 232 -11.38 13.06 23.69
N GLY A 233 -11.58 12.14 24.65
CA GLY A 233 -12.79 11.32 24.76
C GLY A 233 -12.98 10.33 23.62
N LEU A 234 -11.88 9.84 23.04
CA LEU A 234 -11.92 8.88 21.93
C LEU A 234 -12.18 7.46 22.47
N ASN A 235 -13.42 7.01 22.36
CA ASN A 235 -13.86 5.74 22.96
C ASN A 235 -13.76 4.52 22.02
N ASN A 236 -13.59 4.73 20.73
CA ASN A 236 -13.57 3.67 19.70
C ASN A 236 -12.16 3.40 19.17
N VAL A 237 -11.14 3.54 20.01
CA VAL A 237 -9.76 3.28 19.59
C VAL A 237 -9.43 1.79 19.61
N ILE A 238 -8.59 1.37 18.66
CA ILE A 238 -8.10 -0.01 18.53
C ILE A 238 -6.60 -0.02 18.85
N ARG A 239 -6.19 -0.91 19.74
CA ARG A 239 -4.80 -1.10 20.17
C ARG A 239 -4.04 -2.04 19.26
#